data_fff44be1d655cf1f4591aee0e560a031
#
_entry.id   fff44be1d655cf1f4591aee0e560a031
#
_cell.length_a   1.000
_cell.length_b   1.000
_cell.length_c   1.000
_cell.angle_alpha   90.00
_cell.angle_beta   90.00
_cell.angle_gamma   90.00
#
_symmetry.space_group_name_H-M   'P 1'
#
loop_
_entity.id
_entity.type
_entity.pdbx_description
1 polymer ?
#
loop_
_entity_poly.entity_id
_entity_poly.type
_entity_poly.pdbx_seq_one_letter_code
_entity_poly.pdbx_strand_id
1 'polypeptide(L)'
;MTSTAVLKAEVYKLRSLNSTAWLLGITALVSLTLSGVAVRSPMEGEEAGLSEVLVGPAFAQFLIMVFASRSATMEFRTGTIWQSRLAVPSWTRLLLGKAGVIAVLAALMGVVLAAGGVAVASVAAPDVDVVPSGGLEWRQLLTVPVALALVAVLSLAVGLLLKSGGATITVLLVWALVVEPALSATGDWLAGIDIGPWMPFLALSDFQGQSGGVSFPGGPYLACVYVAAVTAALLAVAIKVQGRREP
;
A
#
# COMPACT_ATOMS: atom_id res chain seq x y z
N MET A 1 9.00 -14.44 -25.07
CA MET A 1 9.29 -13.01 -24.81
C MET A 1 10.21 -12.89 -23.60
N THR A 2 11.16 -11.95 -23.66
CA THR A 2 12.05 -11.64 -22.52
C THR A 2 11.27 -10.96 -21.40
N SER A 3 11.71 -11.13 -20.14
CA SER A 3 11.07 -10.47 -18.98
C SER A 3 10.99 -8.94 -19.14
N THR A 4 11.96 -8.33 -19.82
CA THR A 4 11.99 -6.90 -20.13
C THR A 4 10.86 -6.45 -21.06
N ALA A 5 10.43 -7.30 -22.01
CA ALA A 5 9.31 -6.98 -22.90
C ALA A 5 7.97 -6.94 -22.14
N VAL A 6 7.79 -7.84 -21.16
CA VAL A 6 6.60 -7.86 -20.28
C VAL A 6 6.53 -6.58 -19.45
N LEU A 7 7.63 -6.18 -18.83
CA LEU A 7 7.69 -4.95 -18.02
C LEU A 7 7.38 -3.71 -18.87
N LYS A 8 7.98 -3.61 -20.07
CA LYS A 8 7.70 -2.48 -20.99
C LYS A 8 6.22 -2.43 -21.39
N ALA A 9 5.61 -3.58 -21.67
CA ALA A 9 4.18 -3.65 -22.01
C ALA A 9 3.28 -3.20 -20.87
N GLU A 10 3.57 -3.63 -19.63
CA GLU A 10 2.80 -3.21 -18.43
C GLU A 10 2.95 -1.71 -18.16
N VAL A 11 4.16 -1.17 -18.24
CA VAL A 11 4.40 0.28 -18.10
C VAL A 11 3.65 1.06 -19.19
N TYR A 12 3.68 0.60 -20.43
CA TYR A 12 2.96 1.25 -21.52
C TYR A 12 1.44 1.24 -21.30
N LYS A 13 0.87 0.11 -20.88
CA LYS A 13 -0.55 0.01 -20.52
C LYS A 13 -0.94 1.03 -19.45
N LEU A 14 -0.18 1.12 -18.35
CA LEU A 14 -0.49 2.04 -17.26
C LEU A 14 -0.35 3.51 -17.70
N ARG A 15 0.66 3.81 -18.52
CA ARG A 15 0.89 5.17 -19.04
C ARG A 15 -0.16 5.60 -20.05
N SER A 16 -0.72 4.67 -20.83
CA SER A 16 -1.76 4.99 -21.83
C SER A 16 -3.15 5.20 -21.23
N LEU A 17 -3.34 4.82 -19.96
CA LEU A 17 -4.62 4.96 -19.26
C LEU A 17 -4.69 6.30 -18.50
N ASN A 18 -5.42 7.26 -19.03
CA ASN A 18 -5.68 8.54 -18.34
C ASN A 18 -6.21 8.34 -16.91
N SER A 19 -7.00 7.28 -16.70
CA SER A 19 -7.55 6.97 -15.38
C SER A 19 -6.47 6.64 -14.33
N THR A 20 -5.33 6.07 -14.73
CA THR A 20 -4.17 5.83 -13.85
C THR A 20 -3.55 7.15 -13.42
N ALA A 21 -3.29 8.05 -14.37
CA ALA A 21 -2.71 9.36 -14.08
C ALA A 21 -3.62 10.19 -13.16
N TRP A 22 -4.93 10.21 -13.44
CA TRP A 22 -5.90 10.88 -12.58
C TRP A 22 -5.94 10.31 -11.17
N LEU A 23 -5.94 8.99 -11.02
CA LEU A 23 -6.00 8.36 -9.70
C LEU A 23 -4.74 8.65 -8.89
N LEU A 24 -3.56 8.57 -9.50
CA LEU A 24 -2.30 8.92 -8.84
C LEU A 24 -2.23 10.42 -8.53
N GLY A 25 -2.71 11.28 -9.41
CA GLY A 25 -2.82 12.72 -9.19
C GLY A 25 -3.75 13.08 -8.03
N ILE A 26 -4.92 12.45 -7.95
CA ILE A 26 -5.85 12.60 -6.83
C ILE A 26 -5.22 12.09 -5.53
N THR A 27 -4.52 10.95 -5.58
CA THR A 27 -3.80 10.41 -4.42
C THR A 27 -2.78 11.42 -3.90
N ALA A 28 -1.97 12.00 -4.78
CA ALA A 28 -1.00 13.01 -4.39
C ALA A 28 -1.68 14.25 -3.82
N LEU A 29 -2.69 14.78 -4.52
CA LEU A 29 -3.41 15.98 -4.07
C LEU A 29 -4.04 15.80 -2.70
N VAL A 30 -4.81 14.73 -2.51
CA VAL A 30 -5.50 14.45 -1.24
C VAL A 30 -4.49 14.22 -0.11
N SER A 31 -3.47 13.41 -0.35
CA SER A 31 -2.45 13.12 0.66
C SER A 31 -1.69 14.38 1.09
N LEU A 32 -1.19 15.16 0.13
CA LEU A 32 -0.44 16.39 0.45
C LEU A 32 -1.32 17.44 1.14
N THR A 33 -2.59 17.56 0.74
CA THR A 33 -3.54 18.44 1.41
C THR A 33 -3.77 18.00 2.86
N LEU A 34 -3.97 16.69 3.09
CA LEU A 34 -4.17 16.16 4.44
C LEU A 34 -2.93 16.38 5.32
N SER A 35 -1.71 16.17 4.80
CA SER A 35 -0.48 16.47 5.52
C SER A 35 -0.41 17.95 5.94
N GLY A 36 -0.71 18.87 5.01
CA GLY A 36 -0.69 20.30 5.28
C GLY A 36 -1.77 20.75 6.27
N VAL A 37 -2.96 20.14 6.23
CA VAL A 37 -4.05 20.43 7.18
C VAL A 37 -3.72 19.85 8.56
N ALA A 38 -3.23 18.61 8.63
CA ALA A 38 -2.93 17.96 9.90
C ALA A 38 -1.87 18.73 10.71
N VAL A 39 -0.81 19.22 10.05
CA VAL A 39 0.24 20.00 10.72
C VAL A 39 -0.30 21.34 11.27
N ARG A 40 -1.29 21.96 10.59
CA ARG A 40 -1.93 23.21 11.05
C ARG A 40 -2.92 23.02 12.18
N SER A 41 -3.49 21.83 12.29
CA SER A 41 -4.55 21.53 13.27
C SER A 41 -4.21 20.20 13.94
N PRO A 42 -3.14 20.16 14.77
CA PRO A 42 -2.79 18.96 15.51
C PRO A 42 -3.92 18.56 16.45
N MET A 43 -4.00 17.28 16.81
CA MET A 43 -4.99 16.82 17.79
C MET A 43 -4.73 17.46 19.15
N GLU A 44 -5.80 17.68 19.91
CA GLU A 44 -5.68 18.31 21.25
C GLU A 44 -4.69 17.56 22.13
N GLY A 45 -3.64 18.26 22.57
CA GLY A 45 -2.61 17.74 23.46
C GLY A 45 -1.38 17.17 22.77
N GLU A 46 -1.30 17.15 21.44
CA GLU A 46 -0.11 16.77 20.69
C GLU A 46 0.62 17.98 20.13
N GLU A 47 1.94 17.98 20.19
CA GLU A 47 2.77 18.98 19.52
C GLU A 47 2.82 18.62 18.03
N ALA A 48 2.56 19.60 17.17
CA ALA A 48 2.66 19.42 15.74
C ALA A 48 4.09 19.03 15.34
N GLY A 49 4.24 17.97 14.56
CA GLY A 49 5.53 17.44 14.17
C GLY A 49 5.46 16.58 12.90
N LEU A 50 6.41 15.68 12.74
CA LEU A 50 6.48 14.81 11.59
C LEU A 50 5.34 13.77 11.55
N SER A 51 4.78 13.39 12.69
CA SER A 51 3.62 12.48 12.79
C SER A 51 2.42 13.00 12.00
N GLU A 52 2.14 14.30 12.08
CA GLU A 52 1.03 14.94 11.34
C GLU A 52 1.29 14.96 9.84
N VAL A 53 2.55 15.11 9.43
CA VAL A 53 2.91 15.03 7.99
C VAL A 53 2.55 13.66 7.42
N LEU A 54 2.69 12.60 8.20
CA LEU A 54 2.47 11.23 7.77
C LEU A 54 1.00 10.81 7.71
N VAL A 55 0.07 11.63 8.20
CA VAL A 55 -1.39 11.42 8.05
C VAL A 55 -1.79 11.33 6.58
N GLY A 56 -1.21 12.17 5.73
CA GLY A 56 -1.45 12.12 4.29
C GLY A 56 -1.03 10.80 3.64
N PRO A 57 0.23 10.37 3.77
CA PRO A 57 0.68 9.06 3.30
C PRO A 57 -0.10 7.88 3.87
N ALA A 58 -0.54 7.93 5.13
CA ALA A 58 -1.41 6.89 5.70
C ALA A 58 -2.74 6.80 4.96
N PHE A 59 -3.36 7.92 4.60
CA PHE A 59 -4.55 7.95 3.75
C PHE A 59 -4.28 7.46 2.33
N ALA A 60 -3.11 7.77 1.78
CA ALA A 60 -2.72 7.33 0.46
C ALA A 60 -2.70 5.79 0.32
N GLN A 61 -2.48 5.05 1.40
CA GLN A 61 -2.55 3.58 1.38
C GLN A 61 -3.91 3.09 0.85
N PHE A 62 -5.01 3.71 1.27
CA PHE A 62 -6.36 3.34 0.81
C PHE A 62 -6.57 3.65 -0.69
N LEU A 63 -6.04 4.77 -1.17
CA LEU A 63 -6.12 5.12 -2.59
C LEU A 63 -5.22 4.22 -3.46
N ILE A 64 -4.07 3.81 -2.94
CA ILE A 64 -3.20 2.81 -3.58
C ILE A 64 -3.85 1.43 -3.62
N MET A 65 -4.64 1.04 -2.60
CA MET A 65 -5.46 -0.18 -2.67
C MET A 65 -6.44 -0.13 -3.85
N VAL A 66 -7.10 1.02 -4.05
CA VAL A 66 -8.01 1.24 -5.20
C VAL A 66 -7.25 1.13 -6.52
N PHE A 67 -6.10 1.78 -6.63
CA PHE A 67 -5.25 1.74 -7.82
C PHE A 67 -4.83 0.31 -8.17
N ALA A 68 -4.27 -0.41 -7.21
CA ALA A 68 -3.75 -1.75 -7.42
C ALA A 68 -4.87 -2.77 -7.71
N SER A 69 -6.00 -2.69 -6.99
CA SER A 69 -7.16 -3.55 -7.24
C SER A 69 -7.75 -3.34 -8.64
N ARG A 70 -7.87 -2.10 -9.10
CA ARG A 70 -8.30 -1.80 -10.47
C ARG A 70 -7.33 -2.38 -11.51
N SER A 71 -6.03 -2.18 -11.31
CA SER A 71 -5.02 -2.73 -12.21
C SER A 71 -5.07 -4.26 -12.29
N ALA A 72 -5.40 -4.95 -11.17
CA ALA A 72 -5.58 -6.38 -11.14
C ALA A 72 -6.83 -6.85 -11.92
N THR A 73 -7.95 -6.11 -11.78
CA THR A 73 -9.27 -6.61 -12.19
C THR A 73 -9.73 -6.08 -13.55
N MET A 74 -9.14 -5.01 -14.06
CA MET A 74 -9.52 -4.40 -15.34
C MET A 74 -9.41 -5.38 -16.50
N GLU A 75 -8.35 -6.16 -16.58
CA GLU A 75 -8.13 -7.11 -17.66
C GLU A 75 -9.16 -8.27 -17.65
N PHE A 76 -9.63 -8.68 -16.47
CA PHE A 76 -10.70 -9.66 -16.35
C PHE A 76 -12.04 -9.07 -16.82
N ARG A 77 -12.31 -7.80 -16.48
CA ARG A 77 -13.56 -7.13 -16.83
C ARG A 77 -13.67 -6.82 -18.32
N THR A 78 -12.54 -6.51 -18.97
CA THR A 78 -12.48 -6.20 -20.41
C THR A 78 -12.20 -7.42 -21.27
N GLY A 79 -11.95 -8.59 -20.67
CA GLY A 79 -11.59 -9.80 -21.42
C GLY A 79 -10.19 -9.79 -22.03
N THR A 80 -9.40 -8.72 -21.82
CA THR A 80 -8.07 -8.55 -22.41
C THR A 80 -7.01 -9.45 -21.79
N ILE A 81 -7.31 -10.11 -20.67
CA ILE A 81 -6.40 -11.06 -20.03
C ILE A 81 -5.96 -12.19 -20.98
N TRP A 82 -6.85 -12.63 -21.87
CA TRP A 82 -6.54 -13.67 -22.85
C TRP A 82 -5.54 -13.21 -23.92
N GLN A 83 -5.64 -11.95 -24.36
CA GLN A 83 -4.67 -11.35 -25.29
C GLN A 83 -3.29 -11.23 -24.64
N SER A 84 -3.23 -10.80 -23.37
CA SER A 84 -1.99 -10.73 -22.61
C SER A 84 -1.36 -12.11 -22.46
N ARG A 85 -2.16 -13.15 -22.32
CA ARG A 85 -1.71 -14.53 -22.20
C ARG A 85 -1.21 -15.14 -23.51
N LEU A 86 -1.83 -14.83 -24.63
CA LEU A 86 -1.33 -15.24 -25.93
C LEU A 86 0.08 -14.68 -26.18
N ALA A 87 0.35 -13.46 -25.70
CA ALA A 87 1.66 -12.85 -25.79
C ALA A 87 2.67 -13.41 -24.80
N VAL A 88 2.24 -13.80 -23.57
CA VAL A 88 3.08 -14.32 -22.48
C VAL A 88 2.45 -15.60 -21.92
N PRO A 89 2.82 -16.80 -22.40
CA PRO A 89 2.19 -18.05 -21.98
C PRO A 89 2.30 -18.39 -20.49
N SER A 90 3.28 -17.82 -19.79
CA SER A 90 3.53 -18.09 -18.37
C SER A 90 2.78 -17.10 -17.47
N TRP A 91 1.78 -17.58 -16.74
CA TRP A 91 1.06 -16.80 -15.70
C TRP A 91 2.00 -16.17 -14.67
N THR A 92 3.01 -16.91 -14.23
CA THR A 92 3.99 -16.46 -13.27
C THR A 92 4.73 -15.22 -13.77
N ARG A 93 5.24 -15.27 -15.00
CA ARG A 93 5.97 -14.11 -15.59
C ARG A 93 5.07 -12.91 -15.78
N LEU A 94 3.84 -13.13 -16.26
CA LEU A 94 2.86 -12.06 -16.48
C LEU A 94 2.51 -11.37 -15.15
N LEU A 95 2.12 -12.13 -14.13
CA LEU A 95 1.63 -11.58 -12.87
C LEU A 95 2.77 -11.01 -12.01
N LEU A 96 3.96 -11.62 -12.01
CA LEU A 96 5.14 -11.04 -11.35
C LEU A 96 5.59 -9.75 -12.03
N GLY A 97 5.56 -9.69 -13.37
CA GLY A 97 5.85 -8.46 -14.10
C GLY A 97 4.88 -7.34 -13.74
N LYS A 98 3.58 -7.63 -13.68
CA LYS A 98 2.54 -6.71 -13.23
C LYS A 98 2.76 -6.26 -11.78
N ALA A 99 3.00 -7.19 -10.87
CA ALA A 99 3.27 -6.89 -9.45
C ALA A 99 4.50 -5.98 -9.29
N GLY A 100 5.57 -6.27 -10.03
CA GLY A 100 6.79 -5.45 -10.00
C GLY A 100 6.56 -4.01 -10.48
N VAL A 101 5.84 -3.83 -11.60
CA VAL A 101 5.53 -2.47 -12.11
C VAL A 101 4.66 -1.70 -11.12
N ILE A 102 3.63 -2.34 -10.56
CA ILE A 102 2.73 -1.69 -9.59
C ILE A 102 3.48 -1.36 -8.29
N ALA A 103 4.34 -2.25 -7.80
CA ALA A 103 5.16 -2.00 -6.62
C ALA A 103 6.09 -0.80 -6.81
N VAL A 104 6.77 -0.71 -7.96
CA VAL A 104 7.65 0.43 -8.27
C VAL A 104 6.87 1.73 -8.36
N LEU A 105 5.72 1.75 -9.03
CA LEU A 105 4.88 2.95 -9.11
C LEU A 105 4.37 3.39 -7.74
N ALA A 106 3.94 2.46 -6.90
CA ALA A 106 3.50 2.76 -5.54
C ALA A 106 4.67 3.25 -4.66
N ALA A 107 5.86 2.66 -4.80
CA ALA A 107 7.06 3.14 -4.11
C ALA A 107 7.45 4.56 -4.55
N LEU A 108 7.46 4.84 -5.86
CA LEU A 108 7.73 6.18 -6.38
C LEU A 108 6.71 7.20 -5.86
N MET A 109 5.43 6.83 -5.83
CA MET A 109 4.40 7.65 -5.20
C MET A 109 4.72 7.89 -3.72
N GLY A 110 5.13 6.86 -2.98
CA GLY A 110 5.53 6.98 -1.57
C GLY A 110 6.69 7.96 -1.37
N VAL A 111 7.69 7.94 -2.25
CA VAL A 111 8.78 8.94 -2.23
C VAL A 111 8.24 10.36 -2.45
N VAL A 112 7.35 10.52 -3.43
CA VAL A 112 6.73 11.82 -3.72
C VAL A 112 5.90 12.32 -2.53
N LEU A 113 5.17 11.43 -1.87
CA LEU A 113 4.32 11.79 -0.73
C LEU A 113 5.13 12.08 0.53
N ALA A 114 6.18 11.32 0.79
CA ALA A 114 7.06 11.58 1.93
C ALA A 114 7.80 12.92 1.78
N ALA A 115 8.46 13.14 0.65
CA ALA A 115 9.19 14.38 0.39
C ALA A 115 8.24 15.58 0.21
N GLY A 116 7.15 15.40 -0.54
CA GLY A 116 6.16 16.45 -0.78
C GLY A 116 5.39 16.81 0.48
N GLY A 117 5.11 15.85 1.37
CA GLY A 117 4.47 16.07 2.67
C GLY A 117 5.31 17.00 3.55
N VAL A 118 6.61 16.72 3.69
CA VAL A 118 7.54 17.58 4.43
C VAL A 118 7.60 18.98 3.79
N ALA A 119 7.70 19.06 2.47
CA ALA A 119 7.75 20.35 1.77
C ALA A 119 6.46 21.17 1.94
N VAL A 120 5.29 20.54 1.88
CA VAL A 120 3.99 21.20 2.11
C VAL A 120 3.86 21.63 3.56
N ALA A 121 4.25 20.79 4.51
CA ALA A 121 4.18 21.06 5.94
C ALA A 121 5.07 22.24 6.34
N SER A 122 6.30 22.31 5.83
CA SER A 122 7.23 23.40 6.11
C SER A 122 6.72 24.77 5.60
N VAL A 123 5.92 24.77 4.52
CA VAL A 123 5.26 25.99 4.01
C VAL A 123 3.97 26.27 4.78
N ALA A 124 3.21 25.23 5.14
CA ALA A 124 1.94 25.38 5.83
C ALA A 124 2.10 25.84 7.29
N ALA A 125 3.13 25.36 7.99
CA ALA A 125 3.42 25.68 9.39
C ALA A 125 4.91 25.95 9.57
N PRO A 126 5.39 27.16 9.23
CA PRO A 126 6.82 27.50 9.28
C PRO A 126 7.42 27.45 10.69
N ASP A 127 6.58 27.59 11.71
CA ASP A 127 6.98 27.57 13.13
C ASP A 127 7.14 26.16 13.70
N VAL A 128 6.76 25.13 12.93
CA VAL A 128 6.84 23.73 13.33
C VAL A 128 8.05 23.07 12.68
N ASP A 129 8.90 22.43 13.48
CA ASP A 129 10.02 21.68 12.95
C ASP A 129 9.54 20.31 12.45
N VAL A 130 9.38 20.21 11.14
CA VAL A 130 8.98 18.98 10.44
C VAL A 130 10.15 18.30 9.73
N VAL A 131 11.37 18.87 9.86
CA VAL A 131 12.55 18.27 9.24
C VAL A 131 13.07 17.14 10.11
N PRO A 132 13.25 15.94 9.55
CA PRO A 132 13.67 14.80 10.33
C PRO A 132 15.06 15.02 10.95
N SER A 133 15.13 15.01 12.28
CA SER A 133 16.35 15.20 13.07
C SER A 133 16.83 13.91 13.73
N GLY A 134 15.90 12.97 13.98
CA GLY A 134 16.15 11.72 14.68
C GLY A 134 16.03 10.46 13.83
N GLY A 135 16.60 9.36 14.31
CA GLY A 135 16.56 8.08 13.60
C GLY A 135 15.15 7.51 13.42
N LEU A 136 14.22 7.79 14.36
CA LEU A 136 12.82 7.40 14.25
C LEU A 136 12.13 8.13 13.11
N GLU A 137 12.33 9.44 13.02
CA GLU A 137 11.71 10.30 12.01
C GLU A 137 12.19 9.93 10.59
N TRP A 138 13.48 9.70 10.43
CA TRP A 138 14.01 9.16 9.17
C TRP A 138 13.41 7.81 8.83
N ARG A 139 13.26 6.92 9.80
CA ARG A 139 12.58 5.64 9.59
C ARG A 139 11.16 5.86 9.10
N GLN A 140 10.38 6.71 9.75
CA GLN A 140 9.00 7.01 9.39
C GLN A 140 8.89 7.46 7.93
N LEU A 141 9.74 8.37 7.46
CA LEU A 141 9.72 8.82 6.07
C LEU A 141 10.17 7.76 5.06
N LEU A 142 11.27 7.05 5.37
CA LEU A 142 11.86 6.08 4.45
C LEU A 142 11.03 4.79 4.33
N THR A 143 10.19 4.50 5.30
CA THR A 143 9.30 3.34 5.26
C THR A 143 8.04 3.55 4.42
N VAL A 144 7.61 4.81 4.17
CA VAL A 144 6.43 5.13 3.36
C VAL A 144 6.47 4.48 1.97
N PRO A 145 7.56 4.61 1.17
CA PRO A 145 7.64 3.97 -0.14
C PRO A 145 7.50 2.45 -0.08
N VAL A 146 8.12 1.83 0.91
CA VAL A 146 8.09 0.36 1.08
C VAL A 146 6.68 -0.09 1.49
N ALA A 147 6.05 0.61 2.42
CA ALA A 147 4.70 0.32 2.86
C ALA A 147 3.68 0.42 1.72
N LEU A 148 3.72 1.50 0.93
CA LEU A 148 2.84 1.65 -0.23
C LEU A 148 3.07 0.57 -1.29
N ALA A 149 4.31 0.16 -1.53
CA ALA A 149 4.61 -0.94 -2.43
C ALA A 149 4.03 -2.28 -1.93
N LEU A 150 4.18 -2.60 -0.64
CA LEU A 150 3.61 -3.81 -0.04
C LEU A 150 2.09 -3.83 -0.11
N VAL A 151 1.43 -2.72 0.27
CA VAL A 151 -0.03 -2.56 0.18
C VAL A 151 -0.51 -2.71 -1.27
N ALA A 152 0.21 -2.16 -2.24
CA ALA A 152 -0.14 -2.27 -3.65
C ALA A 152 -0.07 -3.72 -4.15
N VAL A 153 1.00 -4.46 -3.81
CA VAL A 153 1.13 -5.87 -4.21
C VAL A 153 0.13 -6.76 -3.49
N LEU A 154 -0.14 -6.51 -2.21
CA LEU A 154 -1.18 -7.21 -1.45
C LEU A 154 -2.56 -7.01 -2.07
N SER A 155 -2.89 -5.77 -2.41
CA SER A 155 -4.17 -5.41 -3.04
C SER A 155 -4.29 -6.02 -4.45
N LEU A 156 -3.19 -6.06 -5.20
CA LEU A 156 -3.13 -6.76 -6.48
C LEU A 156 -3.42 -8.26 -6.30
N ALA A 157 -2.77 -8.91 -5.33
CA ALA A 157 -2.94 -10.34 -5.08
C ALA A 157 -4.39 -10.69 -4.72
N VAL A 158 -5.01 -9.93 -3.81
CA VAL A 158 -6.43 -10.09 -3.45
C VAL A 158 -7.34 -9.81 -4.65
N GLY A 159 -7.03 -8.79 -5.46
CA GLY A 159 -7.77 -8.47 -6.69
C GLY A 159 -7.74 -9.57 -7.73
N LEU A 160 -6.61 -10.24 -7.89
CA LEU A 160 -6.47 -11.40 -8.75
C LEU A 160 -7.29 -12.60 -8.27
N LEU A 161 -7.45 -12.78 -6.96
CA LEU A 161 -8.25 -13.86 -6.39
C LEU A 161 -9.75 -13.61 -6.55
N LEU A 162 -10.20 -12.40 -6.24
CA LEU A 162 -11.62 -12.01 -6.25
C LEU A 162 -12.14 -11.65 -7.65
N LYS A 163 -11.26 -11.25 -8.59
CA LYS A 163 -11.59 -10.82 -9.97
C LYS A 163 -12.62 -9.68 -10.06
N SER A 164 -12.89 -9.02 -8.96
CA SER A 164 -13.85 -7.91 -8.84
C SER A 164 -13.20 -6.75 -8.10
N GLY A 165 -13.07 -5.59 -8.76
CA GLY A 165 -12.44 -4.42 -8.17
C GLY A 165 -13.20 -3.89 -6.95
N GLY A 166 -14.54 -3.84 -7.03
CA GLY A 166 -15.38 -3.41 -5.91
C GLY A 166 -15.24 -4.34 -4.70
N ALA A 167 -15.38 -5.66 -4.91
CA ALA A 167 -15.22 -6.64 -3.83
C ALA A 167 -13.82 -6.57 -3.21
N THR A 168 -12.78 -6.40 -4.01
CA THR A 168 -11.40 -6.29 -3.51
C THR A 168 -11.22 -5.09 -2.60
N ILE A 169 -11.69 -3.92 -3.02
CA ILE A 169 -11.59 -2.69 -2.23
C ILE A 169 -12.38 -2.84 -0.94
N THR A 170 -13.62 -3.33 -1.02
CA THR A 170 -14.48 -3.54 0.16
C THR A 170 -13.82 -4.49 1.16
N VAL A 171 -13.34 -5.64 0.71
CA VAL A 171 -12.68 -6.62 1.59
C VAL A 171 -11.45 -6.02 2.26
N LEU A 172 -10.59 -5.33 1.50
CA LEU A 172 -9.36 -4.74 2.05
C LEU A 172 -9.65 -3.60 3.04
N LEU A 173 -10.60 -2.71 2.72
CA LEU A 173 -10.96 -1.61 3.61
C LEU A 173 -11.63 -2.12 4.89
N VAL A 174 -12.59 -3.04 4.77
CA VAL A 174 -13.24 -3.64 5.95
C VAL A 174 -12.22 -4.40 6.79
N TRP A 175 -11.29 -5.12 6.16
CA TRP A 175 -10.23 -5.82 6.87
C TRP A 175 -9.34 -4.84 7.64
N ALA A 176 -8.79 -3.83 6.98
CA ALA A 176 -7.86 -2.88 7.58
C ALA A 176 -8.49 -1.98 8.65
N LEU A 177 -9.74 -1.50 8.42
CA LEU A 177 -10.37 -0.50 9.28
C LEU A 177 -11.27 -1.09 10.36
N VAL A 178 -11.77 -2.31 10.17
CA VAL A 178 -12.75 -2.92 11.07
C VAL A 178 -12.23 -4.23 11.66
N VAL A 179 -11.80 -5.17 10.80
CA VAL A 179 -11.48 -6.52 11.26
C VAL A 179 -10.20 -6.55 12.11
N GLU A 180 -9.12 -5.94 11.63
CA GLU A 180 -7.86 -5.94 12.37
C GLU A 180 -7.97 -5.22 13.72
N PRO A 181 -8.50 -3.98 13.82
CA PRO A 181 -8.67 -3.32 15.11
C PRO A 181 -9.62 -4.08 16.04
N ALA A 182 -10.72 -4.62 15.52
CA ALA A 182 -11.66 -5.38 16.34
C ALA A 182 -11.06 -6.69 16.88
N LEU A 183 -10.30 -7.42 16.06
CA LEU A 183 -9.62 -8.64 16.48
C LEU A 183 -8.52 -8.34 17.51
N SER A 184 -7.73 -7.28 17.31
CA SER A 184 -6.72 -6.86 18.26
C SER A 184 -7.35 -6.56 19.62
N ALA A 185 -8.35 -5.68 19.67
CA ALA A 185 -9.06 -5.33 20.90
C ALA A 185 -9.75 -6.54 21.58
N THR A 186 -10.33 -7.45 20.79
CA THR A 186 -11.03 -8.63 21.31
C THR A 186 -10.04 -9.69 21.82
N GLY A 187 -8.90 -9.85 21.17
CA GLY A 187 -7.86 -10.78 21.59
C GLY A 187 -7.31 -10.44 22.96
N ASP A 188 -7.02 -9.19 23.20
CA ASP A 188 -6.57 -8.68 24.49
C ASP A 188 -7.63 -8.90 25.61
N TRP A 189 -8.89 -8.58 25.28
CA TRP A 189 -9.97 -8.63 26.26
C TRP A 189 -10.42 -10.05 26.62
N LEU A 190 -10.54 -10.97 25.65
CA LEU A 190 -11.09 -12.32 25.86
C LEU A 190 -10.03 -13.34 26.30
N ALA A 191 -8.83 -13.26 25.76
CA ALA A 191 -7.81 -14.31 25.89
C ALA A 191 -6.51 -13.82 26.52
N GLY A 192 -6.35 -12.51 26.71
CA GLY A 192 -5.07 -11.92 27.12
C GLY A 192 -3.95 -12.21 26.12
N ILE A 193 -4.32 -12.46 24.83
CA ILE A 193 -3.38 -12.75 23.75
C ILE A 193 -3.31 -11.53 22.85
N ASP A 194 -2.16 -10.88 22.81
CA ASP A 194 -1.90 -9.78 21.89
C ASP A 194 -1.73 -10.34 20.44
N ILE A 195 -2.83 -10.33 19.69
CA ILE A 195 -2.86 -10.74 18.27
C ILE A 195 -2.67 -9.56 17.32
N GLY A 196 -2.72 -8.33 17.82
CA GLY A 196 -2.55 -7.11 17.06
C GLY A 196 -1.28 -7.10 16.18
N PRO A 197 -0.11 -7.45 16.71
CA PRO A 197 1.13 -7.49 15.94
C PRO A 197 1.09 -8.41 14.71
N TRP A 198 0.27 -9.46 14.76
CA TRP A 198 0.14 -10.44 13.66
C TRP A 198 -0.87 -10.01 12.59
N MET A 199 -1.53 -8.88 12.75
CA MET A 199 -2.42 -8.31 11.74
C MET A 199 -1.59 -7.54 10.69
N PRO A 200 -1.74 -7.84 9.38
CA PRO A 200 -0.87 -7.29 8.33
C PRO A 200 -0.79 -5.77 8.29
N PHE A 201 -1.91 -5.06 8.43
CA PHE A 201 -1.91 -3.58 8.40
C PHE A 201 -1.42 -2.98 9.71
N LEU A 202 -1.73 -3.59 10.87
CA LEU A 202 -1.18 -3.16 12.16
C LEU A 202 0.34 -3.41 12.24
N ALA A 203 0.82 -4.56 11.75
CA ALA A 203 2.25 -4.82 11.62
C ALA A 203 2.94 -3.80 10.69
N LEU A 204 2.27 -3.40 9.61
CA LEU A 204 2.78 -2.39 8.70
C LEU A 204 2.84 -1.00 9.36
N SER A 205 1.87 -0.65 10.21
CA SER A 205 1.89 0.59 10.98
C SER A 205 3.03 0.62 12.00
N ASP A 206 3.36 -0.52 12.63
CA ASP A 206 4.55 -0.63 13.51
C ASP A 206 5.85 -0.42 12.71
N PHE A 207 5.96 -1.02 11.54
CA PHE A 207 7.10 -0.77 10.64
C PHE A 207 7.26 0.71 10.30
N GLN A 208 6.16 1.41 10.06
CA GLN A 208 6.16 2.86 9.78
C GLN A 208 6.36 3.73 11.04
N GLY A 209 6.35 3.15 12.25
CA GLY A 209 6.45 3.90 13.51
C GLY A 209 5.18 4.69 13.85
N GLN A 210 4.01 4.20 13.42
CA GLN A 210 2.69 4.80 13.63
C GLN A 210 1.74 3.83 14.38
N SER A 211 2.29 2.89 15.12
CA SER A 211 1.56 1.71 15.61
C SER A 211 0.58 1.94 16.76
N GLY A 212 0.49 3.15 17.32
CA GLY A 212 -0.43 3.42 18.43
C GLY A 212 -0.27 2.49 19.65
N GLY A 213 0.94 1.94 19.86
CA GLY A 213 1.24 1.01 20.94
C GLY A 213 1.34 -0.46 20.55
N VAL A 214 0.92 -0.85 19.33
CA VAL A 214 1.13 -2.21 18.80
C VAL A 214 2.59 -2.38 18.40
N SER A 215 3.26 -3.40 18.92
CA SER A 215 4.67 -3.66 18.66
C SER A 215 4.89 -5.10 18.20
N PHE A 216 5.48 -5.28 17.02
CA PHE A 216 5.73 -6.61 16.47
C PHE A 216 6.84 -7.33 17.25
N PRO A 217 6.65 -8.61 17.62
CA PRO A 217 7.70 -9.38 18.28
C PRO A 217 8.97 -9.45 17.42
N GLY A 218 10.07 -8.87 17.92
CA GLY A 218 11.34 -8.79 17.17
C GLY A 218 11.57 -7.48 16.42
N GLY A 219 10.63 -6.52 16.55
CA GLY A 219 10.82 -5.15 16.11
C GLY A 219 10.29 -4.85 14.68
N PRO A 220 10.31 -3.58 14.30
CA PRO A 220 9.62 -3.06 13.11
C PRO A 220 10.15 -3.64 11.78
N TYR A 221 11.42 -3.95 11.69
CA TYR A 221 11.97 -4.54 10.46
C TYR A 221 11.49 -5.97 10.25
N LEU A 222 11.28 -6.73 11.35
CA LEU A 222 10.71 -8.07 11.26
C LEU A 222 9.23 -7.99 10.88
N ALA A 223 8.49 -6.97 11.32
CA ALA A 223 7.14 -6.67 10.86
C ALA A 223 7.08 -6.49 9.34
N CYS A 224 8.02 -5.74 8.75
CA CYS A 224 8.13 -5.59 7.30
C CYS A 224 8.35 -6.93 6.58
N VAL A 225 9.29 -7.75 7.09
CA VAL A 225 9.55 -9.10 6.52
C VAL A 225 8.32 -9.98 6.62
N TYR A 226 7.60 -9.94 7.74
CA TYR A 226 6.34 -10.67 7.91
C TYR A 226 5.28 -10.25 6.90
N VAL A 227 5.02 -8.94 6.77
CA VAL A 227 4.04 -8.43 5.79
C VAL A 227 4.45 -8.76 4.36
N ALA A 228 5.75 -8.67 4.04
CA ALA A 228 6.28 -9.08 2.74
C ALA A 228 6.06 -10.57 2.48
N ALA A 229 6.27 -11.43 3.49
CA ALA A 229 6.03 -12.87 3.39
C ALA A 229 4.54 -13.18 3.17
N VAL A 230 3.63 -12.54 3.92
CA VAL A 230 2.18 -12.68 3.74
C VAL A 230 1.76 -12.23 2.34
N THR A 231 2.26 -11.09 1.88
CA THR A 231 2.00 -10.55 0.55
C THR A 231 2.50 -11.48 -0.55
N ALA A 232 3.72 -12.01 -0.40
CA ALA A 232 4.29 -12.98 -1.34
C ALA A 232 3.51 -14.31 -1.37
N ALA A 233 3.07 -14.79 -0.21
CA ALA A 233 2.26 -16.00 -0.11
C ALA A 233 0.90 -15.82 -0.82
N LEU A 234 0.21 -14.70 -0.59
CA LEU A 234 -1.05 -14.38 -1.27
C LEU A 234 -0.86 -14.24 -2.78
N LEU A 235 0.21 -13.60 -3.22
CA LEU A 235 0.53 -13.49 -4.65
C LEU A 235 0.82 -14.87 -5.26
N ALA A 236 1.57 -15.72 -4.58
CA ALA A 236 1.85 -17.09 -5.03
C ALA A 236 0.56 -17.92 -5.13
N VAL A 237 -0.35 -17.80 -4.16
CA VAL A 237 -1.67 -18.44 -4.21
C VAL A 237 -2.47 -17.90 -5.40
N ALA A 238 -2.49 -16.59 -5.63
CA ALA A 238 -3.18 -15.98 -6.75
C ALA A 238 -2.65 -16.49 -8.10
N ILE A 239 -1.32 -16.57 -8.26
CA ILE A 239 -0.68 -17.12 -9.46
C ILE A 239 -1.08 -18.60 -9.68
N LYS A 240 -1.04 -19.41 -8.63
CA LYS A 240 -1.38 -20.84 -8.68
C LYS A 240 -2.85 -21.07 -9.04
N VAL A 241 -3.76 -20.27 -8.46
CA VAL A 241 -5.20 -20.32 -8.75
C VAL A 241 -5.48 -19.95 -10.20
N GLN A 242 -4.83 -18.91 -10.72
CA GLN A 242 -4.99 -18.52 -12.13
C GLN A 242 -4.44 -19.58 -13.08
N GLY A 243 -3.30 -20.22 -12.74
CA GLY A 243 -2.71 -21.27 -13.55
C GLY A 243 -3.52 -22.58 -13.58
N ARG A 244 -4.32 -22.85 -12.56
CA ARG A 244 -5.16 -24.08 -12.47
C ARG A 244 -6.55 -23.94 -13.17
N ARG A 245 -6.96 -22.72 -13.47
CA ARG A 245 -8.26 -22.42 -14.11
C ARG A 245 -8.15 -22.35 -15.63
N GLU A 246 -7.19 -23.03 -16.20
CA GLU A 246 -7.10 -23.23 -17.63
C GLU A 246 -8.12 -24.31 -18.05
N PRO A 247 -8.92 -24.05 -19.10
CA PRO A 247 -9.68 -25.11 -19.72
C PRO A 247 -8.79 -26.11 -20.42
#